data_258b23f28ad2c0e3ff220f8942469f2d
#
_entry.id   258b23f28ad2c0e3ff220f8942469f2d
#
_cell.length_a   1.000
_cell.length_b   1.000
_cell.length_c   1.000
_cell.angle_alpha   90.00
_cell.angle_beta   90.00
_cell.angle_gamma   90.00
#
_symmetry.space_group_name_H-M   'P 1'
#
loop_
_entity.id
_entity.type
_entity.pdbx_description
1 polymer ?
#
loop_
_entity_poly.entity_id
_entity_poly.type
_entity_poly.pdbx_seq_one_letter_code
_entity_poly.pdbx_strand_id
1 'polypeptide(L)'
;MNFQWYPGHMTKAKRQMQEDIKLIDLVIELVDARIPLSSRNPDIDELGKNKYRLILMNKADLADKERTREWSVIFKEKGFFVVSLDARSKSGMKSITDIVMEACKEKIERDRKRGIKNRPVRAMVVGIPNVGKSTFINSYAGKACAKTGNKPGVTKGKQWIRLNKSVELLDTPGILWPKFEDQTVGLRLALIGSIKDEILNVDELAVELVKFLKAEYPGLLAQRYEVSEENDIIELISAVAVNRKCLSKGGEPDYSKAAALIIDDFRSGKLGHITLERPEI
;
A
#
# COMPACT_ATOMS: atom_id res chain seq x y z
N MET A 1 -9.62 19.31 2.44
CA MET A 1 -8.26 19.19 1.79
C MET A 1 -8.39 18.96 0.29
N ASN A 2 -7.48 19.52 -0.53
CA ASN A 2 -7.43 19.26 -1.97
C ASN A 2 -6.13 18.50 -2.27
N PHE A 3 -6.25 17.20 -2.60
CA PHE A 3 -5.10 16.33 -2.84
C PHE A 3 -4.74 16.35 -4.32
N GLN A 4 -3.80 17.20 -4.71
CA GLN A 4 -3.23 17.24 -6.06
C GLN A 4 -1.70 17.23 -5.94
N TRP A 5 -1.10 16.06 -6.04
CA TRP A 5 0.34 15.92 -5.99
C TRP A 5 0.81 14.91 -7.04
N TYR A 6 1.40 15.43 -8.10
CA TYR A 6 1.94 14.62 -9.19
C TYR A 6 3.29 15.19 -9.66
N PRO A 7 4.40 14.74 -9.07
CA PRO A 7 5.73 15.17 -9.49
C PRO A 7 6.04 14.76 -10.93
N GLY A 8 6.77 15.60 -11.67
CA GLY A 8 7.10 15.37 -13.08
C GLY A 8 7.84 14.05 -13.38
N HIS A 9 8.57 13.50 -12.39
CA HIS A 9 9.21 12.19 -12.54
C HIS A 9 8.21 11.03 -12.65
N MET A 10 6.97 11.18 -12.21
CA MET A 10 5.92 10.16 -12.32
C MET A 10 5.42 10.02 -13.76
N THR A 11 5.37 11.12 -14.53
CA THR A 11 5.05 11.06 -15.97
C THR A 11 6.08 10.23 -16.72
N LYS A 12 7.38 10.43 -16.41
CA LYS A 12 8.46 9.63 -17.01
C LYS A 12 8.34 8.16 -16.63
N ALA A 13 8.04 7.87 -15.36
CA ALA A 13 7.86 6.50 -14.88
C ALA A 13 6.67 5.80 -15.55
N LYS A 14 5.55 6.50 -15.76
CA LYS A 14 4.37 5.98 -16.49
C LYS A 14 4.72 5.61 -17.93
N ARG A 15 5.40 6.49 -18.66
CA ARG A 15 5.86 6.20 -20.05
C ARG A 15 6.78 4.99 -20.09
N GLN A 16 7.75 4.92 -19.17
CA GLN A 16 8.64 3.77 -19.07
C GLN A 16 7.88 2.48 -18.82
N MET A 17 6.87 2.50 -17.95
CA MET A 17 6.02 1.35 -17.67
C MET A 17 5.23 0.90 -18.91
N GLN A 18 4.73 1.84 -19.73
CA GLN A 18 4.05 1.53 -21.00
C GLN A 18 4.94 0.80 -21.99
N GLU A 19 6.23 1.09 -22.01
CA GLU A 19 7.20 0.38 -22.84
C GLU A 19 7.53 -1.00 -22.26
N ASP A 20 7.75 -1.06 -20.97
CA ASP A 20 8.22 -2.26 -20.28
C ASP A 20 7.12 -3.33 -20.16
N ILE A 21 5.84 -2.94 -20.10
CA ILE A 21 4.70 -3.87 -20.00
C ILE A 21 4.65 -4.85 -21.18
N LYS A 22 5.19 -4.49 -22.35
CA LYS A 22 5.26 -5.35 -23.52
C LYS A 22 6.14 -6.59 -23.31
N LEU A 23 7.12 -6.49 -22.41
CA LEU A 23 8.08 -7.54 -22.10
C LEU A 23 7.62 -8.46 -20.95
N ILE A 24 6.47 -8.15 -20.34
CA ILE A 24 5.98 -8.74 -19.11
C ILE A 24 4.91 -9.79 -19.39
N ASP A 25 4.93 -10.86 -18.63
CA ASP A 25 3.92 -11.92 -18.64
C ASP A 25 2.88 -11.68 -17.52
N LEU A 26 3.32 -11.24 -16.34
CA LEU A 26 2.52 -11.07 -15.12
C LEU A 26 2.74 -9.68 -14.52
N VAL A 27 1.68 -9.01 -14.13
CA VAL A 27 1.73 -7.81 -13.29
C VAL A 27 1.44 -8.21 -11.84
N ILE A 28 2.40 -7.95 -10.95
CA ILE A 28 2.27 -8.06 -9.50
C ILE A 28 1.99 -6.68 -8.95
N GLU A 29 0.75 -6.43 -8.53
CA GLU A 29 0.31 -5.17 -7.98
C GLU A 29 0.32 -5.25 -6.45
N LEU A 30 1.20 -4.48 -5.79
CA LEU A 30 1.17 -4.32 -4.34
C LEU A 30 0.16 -3.24 -3.96
N VAL A 31 -0.76 -3.60 -3.08
CA VAL A 31 -1.72 -2.70 -2.44
C VAL A 31 -1.50 -2.70 -0.93
N ASP A 32 -1.85 -1.61 -0.26
CA ASP A 32 -1.84 -1.55 1.20
C ASP A 32 -3.14 -2.16 1.75
N ALA A 33 -3.06 -3.20 2.55
CA ALA A 33 -4.24 -3.91 3.07
C ALA A 33 -5.16 -3.03 3.94
N ARG A 34 -4.70 -1.87 4.39
CA ARG A 34 -5.51 -0.88 5.12
C ARG A 34 -6.41 -0.05 4.21
N ILE A 35 -6.07 0.05 2.91
CA ILE A 35 -6.81 0.77 1.87
C ILE A 35 -6.75 0.00 0.53
N PRO A 36 -7.30 -1.21 0.45
CA PRO A 36 -7.08 -2.12 -0.67
C PRO A 36 -7.47 -1.54 -2.03
N LEU A 37 -8.59 -0.83 -2.11
CA LEU A 37 -9.07 -0.23 -3.36
C LEU A 37 -8.36 1.09 -3.66
N SER A 38 -8.28 2.01 -2.69
CA SER A 38 -7.65 3.33 -2.89
C SER A 38 -6.15 3.25 -3.14
N SER A 39 -5.48 2.14 -2.78
CA SER A 39 -4.06 1.94 -3.08
C SER A 39 -3.80 1.31 -4.45
N ARG A 40 -4.83 0.98 -5.22
CA ARG A 40 -4.71 0.55 -6.61
C ARG A 40 -4.57 1.76 -7.54
N ASN A 41 -3.63 1.68 -8.47
CA ASN A 41 -3.50 2.70 -9.50
C ASN A 41 -4.37 2.32 -10.72
N PRO A 42 -5.41 3.10 -11.08
CA PRO A 42 -6.31 2.77 -12.19
C PRO A 42 -5.59 2.64 -13.55
N ASP A 43 -4.49 3.36 -13.76
CA ASP A 43 -3.67 3.22 -14.97
C ASP A 43 -3.15 1.79 -15.17
N ILE A 44 -2.96 1.03 -14.08
CA ILE A 44 -2.45 -0.35 -14.15
C ILE A 44 -3.52 -1.32 -14.70
N ASP A 45 -4.80 -1.04 -14.49
CA ASP A 45 -5.88 -1.88 -15.03
C ASP A 45 -5.90 -1.79 -16.57
N GLU A 46 -5.71 -0.60 -17.12
CA GLU A 46 -5.62 -0.40 -18.56
C GLU A 46 -4.34 -1.02 -19.15
N LEU A 47 -3.18 -0.69 -18.57
CA LEU A 47 -1.89 -1.18 -19.04
C LEU A 47 -1.75 -2.71 -18.96
N GLY A 48 -2.30 -3.31 -17.90
CA GLY A 48 -2.23 -4.73 -17.62
C GLY A 48 -3.36 -5.57 -18.18
N LYS A 49 -4.28 -5.02 -19.00
CA LYS A 49 -5.50 -5.69 -19.48
C LYS A 49 -5.28 -7.08 -20.10
N ASN A 50 -4.16 -7.27 -20.81
CA ASN A 50 -3.81 -8.52 -21.49
C ASN A 50 -2.69 -9.27 -20.77
N LYS A 51 -2.49 -9.05 -19.47
CA LYS A 51 -1.47 -9.69 -18.66
C LYS A 51 -2.12 -10.50 -17.55
N TYR A 52 -1.44 -11.54 -17.10
CA TYR A 52 -1.83 -12.18 -15.84
C TYR A 52 -1.67 -11.18 -14.69
N ARG A 53 -2.54 -11.28 -13.68
CA ARG A 53 -2.63 -10.28 -12.61
C ARG A 53 -2.59 -10.95 -11.24
N LEU A 54 -1.67 -10.51 -10.41
CA LEU A 54 -1.56 -10.92 -9.00
C LEU A 54 -1.61 -9.68 -8.12
N ILE A 55 -2.56 -9.62 -7.20
CA ILE A 55 -2.64 -8.59 -6.16
C ILE A 55 -1.99 -9.13 -4.90
N LEU A 56 -1.04 -8.37 -4.36
CA LEU A 56 -0.43 -8.62 -3.06
C LEU A 56 -0.94 -7.57 -2.07
N MET A 57 -1.81 -7.99 -1.15
CA MET A 57 -2.31 -7.14 -0.07
C MET A 57 -1.26 -7.11 1.04
N ASN A 58 -0.33 -6.15 0.93
CA ASN A 58 0.79 -6.00 1.86
C ASN A 58 0.39 -5.24 3.13
N LYS A 59 1.19 -5.35 4.19
CA LYS A 59 0.93 -4.82 5.52
C LYS A 59 -0.36 -5.37 6.14
N ALA A 60 -0.68 -6.62 5.85
CA ALA A 60 -1.84 -7.31 6.40
C ALA A 60 -1.77 -7.47 7.93
N ASP A 61 -0.57 -7.34 8.50
CA ASP A 61 -0.30 -7.24 9.93
C ASP A 61 -0.85 -5.96 10.59
N LEU A 62 -1.10 -4.92 9.80
CA LEU A 62 -1.64 -3.63 10.25
C LEU A 62 -3.14 -3.45 9.95
N ALA A 63 -3.71 -4.34 9.15
CA ALA A 63 -5.07 -4.23 8.65
C ALA A 63 -6.04 -5.12 9.42
N ASP A 64 -7.32 -4.75 9.39
CA ASP A 64 -8.42 -5.56 9.88
C ASP A 64 -8.50 -6.89 9.11
N LYS A 65 -8.50 -8.00 9.84
CA LYS A 65 -8.44 -9.34 9.26
C LYS A 65 -9.71 -9.73 8.48
N GLU A 66 -10.88 -9.32 8.98
CA GLU A 66 -12.15 -9.62 8.33
C GLU A 66 -12.30 -8.82 7.04
N ARG A 67 -12.08 -7.51 7.11
CA ARG A 67 -12.08 -6.65 5.91
C ARG A 67 -11.03 -7.08 4.88
N THR A 68 -9.84 -7.50 5.34
CA THR A 68 -8.81 -8.06 4.44
C THR A 68 -9.30 -9.31 3.72
N ARG A 69 -10.03 -10.20 4.41
CA ARG A 69 -10.61 -11.40 3.80
C ARG A 69 -11.69 -11.07 2.79
N GLU A 70 -12.60 -10.14 3.12
CA GLU A 70 -13.65 -9.68 2.23
C GLU A 70 -13.07 -9.09 0.94
N TRP A 71 -12.12 -8.19 1.03
CA TRP A 71 -11.41 -7.63 -0.12
C TRP A 71 -10.70 -8.69 -0.96
N SER A 72 -10.10 -9.70 -0.31
CA SER A 72 -9.48 -10.82 -1.03
C SER A 72 -10.50 -11.61 -1.87
N VAL A 73 -11.70 -11.82 -1.35
CA VAL A 73 -12.79 -12.48 -2.10
C VAL A 73 -13.19 -11.65 -3.31
N ILE A 74 -13.46 -10.35 -3.12
CA ILE A 74 -13.88 -9.45 -4.19
C ILE A 74 -12.83 -9.37 -5.32
N PHE A 75 -11.56 -9.28 -4.98
CA PHE A 75 -10.52 -9.27 -6.00
C PHE A 75 -10.42 -10.61 -6.74
N LYS A 76 -10.62 -11.73 -6.06
CA LYS A 76 -10.66 -13.05 -6.71
C LYS A 76 -11.84 -13.20 -7.67
N GLU A 77 -13.03 -12.71 -7.29
CA GLU A 77 -14.22 -12.68 -8.15
C GLU A 77 -14.01 -11.81 -9.39
N LYS A 78 -13.20 -10.76 -9.30
CA LYS A 78 -12.76 -9.96 -10.45
C LYS A 78 -11.67 -10.63 -11.30
N GLY A 79 -11.30 -11.87 -11.01
CA GLY A 79 -10.34 -12.65 -11.78
C GLY A 79 -8.87 -12.43 -11.43
N PHE A 80 -8.57 -11.78 -10.30
CA PHE A 80 -7.20 -11.63 -9.84
C PHE A 80 -6.75 -12.82 -8.98
N PHE A 81 -5.50 -13.19 -9.08
CA PHE A 81 -4.85 -13.96 -8.02
C PHE A 81 -4.58 -13.00 -6.84
N VAL A 82 -4.79 -13.46 -5.59
CA VAL A 82 -4.68 -12.60 -4.41
C VAL A 82 -3.92 -13.30 -3.30
N VAL A 83 -2.96 -12.59 -2.72
CA VAL A 83 -2.23 -13.03 -1.51
C VAL A 83 -2.19 -11.89 -0.51
N SER A 84 -2.57 -12.18 0.74
CA SER A 84 -2.33 -11.26 1.86
C SER A 84 -0.99 -11.59 2.50
N LEU A 85 -0.16 -10.58 2.73
CA LEU A 85 1.18 -10.77 3.24
C LEU A 85 1.65 -9.61 4.14
N ASP A 86 2.68 -9.90 4.92
CA ASP A 86 3.56 -8.90 5.53
C ASP A 86 4.98 -9.11 4.98
N ALA A 87 5.42 -8.18 4.15
CA ALA A 87 6.73 -8.26 3.50
C ALA A 87 7.90 -8.13 4.48
N ARG A 88 7.70 -7.59 5.69
CA ARG A 88 8.75 -7.43 6.71
C ARG A 88 9.01 -8.75 7.44
N SER A 89 7.95 -9.40 7.92
CA SER A 89 8.02 -10.69 8.64
C SER A 89 8.17 -11.89 7.70
N LYS A 90 8.05 -11.66 6.38
CA LYS A 90 8.01 -12.71 5.34
C LYS A 90 6.79 -13.65 5.45
N SER A 91 5.78 -13.25 6.20
CA SER A 91 4.50 -13.99 6.25
C SER A 91 3.83 -13.97 4.87
N GLY A 92 3.33 -15.11 4.41
CA GLY A 92 2.69 -15.24 3.11
C GLY A 92 3.64 -15.39 1.90
N MET A 93 4.97 -15.25 2.10
CA MET A 93 5.94 -15.24 0.98
C MET A 93 6.17 -16.61 0.33
N LYS A 94 6.00 -17.70 1.09
CA LYS A 94 6.34 -19.06 0.63
C LYS A 94 5.49 -19.51 -0.58
N SER A 95 4.23 -19.13 -0.62
CA SER A 95 3.29 -19.51 -1.67
C SER A 95 3.38 -18.67 -2.95
N ILE A 96 4.11 -17.56 -2.92
CA ILE A 96 4.08 -16.60 -4.05
C ILE A 96 4.61 -17.23 -5.34
N THR A 97 5.70 -18.00 -5.28
CA THR A 97 6.25 -18.64 -6.48
C THR A 97 5.24 -19.61 -7.10
N ASP A 98 4.57 -20.41 -6.28
CA ASP A 98 3.57 -21.37 -6.75
C ASP A 98 2.38 -20.66 -7.38
N ILE A 99 1.92 -19.57 -6.77
CA ILE A 99 0.83 -18.73 -7.29
C ILE A 99 1.24 -18.04 -8.60
N VAL A 100 2.47 -17.54 -8.71
CA VAL A 100 3.01 -16.99 -9.97
C VAL A 100 3.02 -18.04 -11.09
N MET A 101 3.44 -19.27 -10.77
CA MET A 101 3.46 -20.37 -11.73
C MET A 101 2.04 -20.81 -12.12
N GLU A 102 1.11 -20.86 -11.18
CA GLU A 102 -0.30 -21.17 -11.46
C GLU A 102 -0.94 -20.05 -12.30
N ALA A 103 -0.75 -18.78 -11.95
CA ALA A 103 -1.26 -17.64 -12.71
C ALA A 103 -0.78 -17.65 -14.18
N CYS A 104 0.45 -18.10 -14.43
CA CYS A 104 1.04 -18.12 -15.76
C CYS A 104 1.02 -19.52 -16.43
N LYS A 105 0.26 -20.47 -15.89
CA LYS A 105 0.23 -21.87 -16.36
C LYS A 105 -0.03 -22.01 -17.86
N GLU A 106 -1.05 -21.33 -18.36
CA GLU A 106 -1.39 -21.37 -19.80
C GLU A 106 -0.26 -20.85 -20.69
N LYS A 107 0.41 -19.79 -20.26
CA LYS A 107 1.57 -19.23 -20.97
C LYS A 107 2.74 -20.23 -20.97
N ILE A 108 3.02 -20.84 -19.83
CA ILE A 108 4.10 -21.83 -19.68
C ILE A 108 3.84 -23.05 -20.57
N GLU A 109 2.61 -23.56 -20.61
CA GLU A 109 2.22 -24.67 -21.47
C GLU A 109 2.33 -24.32 -22.96
N ARG A 110 1.90 -23.11 -23.34
CA ARG A 110 2.02 -22.61 -24.73
C ARG A 110 3.48 -22.51 -25.17
N ASP A 111 4.35 -21.98 -24.29
CA ASP A 111 5.79 -21.89 -24.57
C ASP A 111 6.41 -23.29 -24.72
N ARG A 112 6.04 -24.26 -23.88
CA ARG A 112 6.47 -25.65 -23.98
C ARG A 112 6.07 -26.32 -25.33
N LYS A 113 4.82 -26.10 -25.76
CA LYS A 113 4.33 -26.56 -27.06
C LYS A 113 5.09 -26.00 -28.24
N ARG A 114 5.64 -24.79 -28.09
CA ARG A 114 6.50 -24.11 -29.10
C ARG A 114 7.98 -24.49 -29.00
N GLY A 115 8.34 -25.43 -28.13
CA GLY A 115 9.72 -25.88 -27.93
C GLY A 115 10.56 -24.92 -27.06
N ILE A 116 9.96 -23.85 -26.50
CA ILE A 116 10.66 -22.92 -25.62
C ILE A 116 10.73 -23.55 -24.23
N LYS A 117 11.91 -24.06 -23.87
CA LYS A 117 12.17 -24.66 -22.57
C LYS A 117 12.85 -23.64 -21.64
N ASN A 118 12.49 -23.66 -20.36
CA ASN A 118 13.18 -22.88 -19.31
C ASN A 118 13.14 -21.35 -19.45
N ARG A 119 12.16 -20.77 -20.13
CA ARG A 119 11.93 -19.33 -20.11
C ARG A 119 11.30 -18.94 -18.77
N PRO A 120 11.93 -18.07 -17.96
CA PRO A 120 11.34 -17.59 -16.73
C PRO A 120 10.09 -16.76 -16.99
N VAL A 121 9.15 -16.78 -16.07
CA VAL A 121 8.04 -15.80 -16.01
C VAL A 121 8.61 -14.43 -15.70
N ARG A 122 8.32 -13.46 -16.55
CA ARG A 122 8.71 -12.07 -16.36
C ARG A 122 7.57 -11.32 -15.70
N ALA A 123 7.77 -10.93 -14.45
CA ALA A 123 6.78 -10.18 -13.69
C ALA A 123 7.24 -8.75 -13.45
N MET A 124 6.31 -7.79 -13.62
CA MET A 124 6.51 -6.40 -13.26
C MET A 124 5.87 -6.15 -11.89
N VAL A 125 6.65 -5.58 -10.97
CA VAL A 125 6.14 -5.20 -9.64
C VAL A 125 5.75 -3.72 -9.65
N VAL A 126 4.47 -3.46 -9.43
CA VAL A 126 3.88 -2.12 -9.45
C VAL A 126 3.19 -1.80 -8.13
N GLY A 127 2.90 -0.55 -7.87
CA GLY A 127 2.14 -0.06 -6.71
C GLY A 127 2.51 1.37 -6.35
N ILE A 128 1.74 1.94 -5.47
CA ILE A 128 1.90 3.32 -4.98
C ILE A 128 3.21 3.49 -4.18
N PRO A 129 3.66 4.74 -3.95
CA PRO A 129 4.76 5.00 -3.03
C PRO A 129 4.49 4.43 -1.63
N ASN A 130 5.54 4.00 -0.94
CA ASN A 130 5.51 3.48 0.43
C ASN A 130 4.61 2.25 0.70
N VAL A 131 4.07 1.60 -0.34
CA VAL A 131 3.30 0.36 -0.19
C VAL A 131 4.16 -0.85 0.21
N GLY A 132 5.50 -0.72 0.10
CA GLY A 132 6.45 -1.76 0.49
C GLY A 132 7.02 -2.59 -0.67
N LYS A 133 7.01 -2.08 -1.92
CA LYS A 133 7.56 -2.79 -3.10
C LYS A 133 8.99 -3.28 -2.90
N SER A 134 9.91 -2.38 -2.57
CA SER A 134 11.32 -2.74 -2.39
C SER A 134 11.54 -3.71 -1.22
N THR A 135 10.74 -3.59 -0.15
CA THR A 135 10.74 -4.54 0.97
C THR A 135 10.28 -5.93 0.49
N PHE A 136 9.17 -5.99 -0.25
CA PHE A 136 8.68 -7.22 -0.85
C PHE A 136 9.73 -7.87 -1.76
N ILE A 137 10.31 -7.11 -2.69
CA ILE A 137 11.31 -7.61 -3.64
C ILE A 137 12.52 -8.19 -2.90
N ASN A 138 13.04 -7.47 -1.89
CA ASN A 138 14.18 -7.93 -1.10
C ASN A 138 13.85 -9.20 -0.28
N SER A 139 12.67 -9.24 0.32
CA SER A 139 12.21 -10.41 1.09
C SER A 139 11.98 -11.62 0.19
N TYR A 140 11.41 -11.41 -1.00
CA TYR A 140 11.16 -12.46 -1.98
C TYR A 140 12.44 -12.98 -2.62
N ALA A 141 13.40 -12.08 -2.92
CA ALA A 141 14.72 -12.45 -3.43
C ALA A 141 15.63 -13.07 -2.36
N GLY A 142 15.31 -12.95 -1.09
CA GLY A 142 16.15 -13.42 0.01
C GLY A 142 17.45 -12.63 0.20
N LYS A 143 17.61 -11.49 -0.48
CA LYS A 143 18.78 -10.62 -0.43
C LYS A 143 18.42 -9.17 -0.74
N ALA A 144 19.27 -8.24 -0.31
CA ALA A 144 19.11 -6.82 -0.61
C ALA A 144 19.47 -6.54 -2.08
N CYS A 145 18.49 -6.49 -2.96
CA CYS A 145 18.63 -6.20 -4.38
C CYS A 145 17.89 -4.96 -4.85
N ALA A 146 16.95 -4.46 -4.06
CA ALA A 146 16.23 -3.21 -4.31
C ALA A 146 16.50 -2.22 -3.16
N LYS A 147 16.59 -0.91 -3.50
CA LYS A 147 16.78 0.13 -2.48
C LYS A 147 15.48 0.34 -1.70
N THR A 148 15.58 0.29 -0.38
CA THR A 148 14.45 0.53 0.53
C THR A 148 14.53 1.93 1.16
N GLY A 149 13.39 2.53 1.46
CA GLY A 149 13.28 3.79 2.19
C GLY A 149 11.83 4.19 2.39
N ASN A 150 11.57 4.95 3.44
CA ASN A 150 10.22 5.41 3.79
C ASN A 150 9.82 6.71 3.06
N LYS A 151 10.61 7.14 2.07
CA LYS A 151 10.33 8.36 1.28
C LYS A 151 9.92 8.01 -0.14
N PRO A 152 8.93 8.69 -0.72
CA PRO A 152 8.59 8.56 -2.13
C PRO A 152 9.79 8.84 -3.05
N GLY A 153 9.95 8.06 -4.13
CA GLY A 153 11.02 8.25 -5.13
C GLY A 153 12.36 7.59 -4.82
N VAL A 154 12.40 6.60 -3.92
CA VAL A 154 13.63 5.84 -3.60
C VAL A 154 14.11 5.03 -4.79
N THR A 155 13.21 4.39 -5.54
CA THR A 155 13.55 3.68 -6.78
C THR A 155 13.54 4.67 -7.95
N LYS A 156 14.72 4.91 -8.55
CA LYS A 156 14.90 5.94 -9.60
C LYS A 156 14.84 5.41 -11.03
N GLY A 157 14.83 4.09 -11.24
CA GLY A 157 14.83 3.47 -12.56
C GLY A 157 14.40 2.02 -12.52
N LYS A 158 14.31 1.37 -13.70
CA LYS A 158 14.00 -0.04 -13.82
C LYS A 158 15.20 -0.91 -13.46
N GLN A 159 14.95 -2.01 -12.79
CA GLN A 159 15.95 -3.02 -12.48
C GLN A 159 15.38 -4.42 -12.67
N TRP A 160 16.02 -5.25 -13.49
CA TRP A 160 15.72 -6.66 -13.58
C TRP A 160 16.39 -7.43 -12.44
N ILE A 161 15.60 -8.21 -11.73
CA ILE A 161 16.03 -9.02 -10.60
C ILE A 161 15.67 -10.47 -10.86
N ARG A 162 16.67 -11.31 -11.08
CA ARG A 162 16.46 -12.74 -11.23
C ARG A 162 16.34 -13.38 -9.85
N LEU A 163 15.15 -13.88 -9.54
CA LEU A 163 14.87 -14.53 -8.26
C LEU A 163 15.36 -15.97 -8.24
N ASN A 164 14.98 -16.71 -9.29
CA ASN A 164 15.32 -18.11 -9.47
C ASN A 164 15.31 -18.46 -10.97
N LYS A 165 15.35 -19.75 -11.30
CA LYS A 165 15.27 -20.21 -12.71
C LYS A 165 13.92 -19.94 -13.36
N SER A 166 12.87 -19.76 -12.57
CA SER A 166 11.47 -19.70 -13.04
C SER A 166 10.88 -18.27 -13.06
N VAL A 167 11.44 -17.31 -12.31
CA VAL A 167 10.86 -15.97 -12.15
C VAL A 167 11.94 -14.88 -12.21
N GLU A 168 11.69 -13.90 -13.06
CA GLU A 168 12.42 -12.62 -13.14
C GLU A 168 11.47 -11.49 -12.79
N LEU A 169 11.86 -10.58 -11.89
CA LEU A 169 11.10 -9.39 -11.53
C LEU A 169 11.68 -8.15 -12.19
N LEU A 170 10.80 -7.27 -12.63
CA LEU A 170 11.13 -5.90 -12.98
C LEU A 170 10.63 -4.98 -11.85
N ASP A 171 11.56 -4.36 -11.13
CA ASP A 171 11.23 -3.33 -10.13
C ASP A 171 10.95 -2.01 -10.83
N THR A 172 9.86 -1.35 -10.46
CA THR A 172 9.44 -0.07 -11.00
C THR A 172 9.31 0.99 -9.90
N PRO A 173 9.53 2.28 -10.21
CA PRO A 173 9.22 3.35 -9.27
C PRO A 173 7.76 3.31 -8.82
N GLY A 174 7.51 3.68 -7.56
CA GLY A 174 6.14 3.87 -7.07
C GLY A 174 5.52 5.11 -7.73
N ILE A 175 4.36 4.94 -8.33
CA ILE A 175 3.64 6.03 -9.00
C ILE A 175 2.23 6.17 -8.45
N LEU A 176 1.79 7.42 -8.32
CA LEU A 176 0.40 7.82 -8.19
C LEU A 176 -0.09 8.34 -9.54
N TRP A 177 -1.38 8.54 -9.68
CA TRP A 177 -1.98 9.16 -10.87
C TRP A 177 -2.22 10.66 -10.67
N PRO A 178 -2.34 11.46 -11.74
CA PRO A 178 -2.25 12.92 -11.67
C PRO A 178 -3.37 13.61 -10.88
N LYS A 179 -4.57 13.02 -10.88
CA LYS A 179 -5.75 13.61 -10.27
C LYS A 179 -6.56 12.53 -9.57
N PHE A 180 -6.90 12.76 -8.31
CA PHE A 180 -7.87 11.94 -7.60
C PHE A 180 -9.27 12.50 -7.87
N GLU A 181 -10.09 11.77 -8.63
CA GLU A 181 -11.48 12.15 -8.89
C GLU A 181 -12.28 12.15 -7.58
N ASP A 182 -12.05 11.16 -6.75
CA ASP A 182 -12.55 11.08 -5.38
C ASP A 182 -11.48 11.57 -4.38
N GLN A 183 -11.77 12.65 -3.68
CA GLN A 183 -10.89 13.21 -2.65
C GLN A 183 -10.73 12.28 -1.44
N THR A 184 -11.66 11.35 -1.22
CA THR A 184 -11.54 10.30 -0.20
C THR A 184 -10.36 9.38 -0.47
N VAL A 185 -10.08 9.08 -1.73
CA VAL A 185 -8.87 8.31 -2.14
C VAL A 185 -7.61 9.08 -1.75
N GLY A 186 -7.56 10.38 -2.04
CA GLY A 186 -6.43 11.24 -1.65
C GLY A 186 -6.22 11.27 -0.13
N LEU A 187 -7.29 11.40 0.64
CA LEU A 187 -7.27 11.35 2.11
C LEU A 187 -6.69 10.03 2.62
N ARG A 188 -7.18 8.90 2.13
CA ARG A 188 -6.71 7.57 2.52
C ARG A 188 -5.23 7.35 2.18
N LEU A 189 -4.79 7.79 1.00
CA LEU A 189 -3.39 7.76 0.59
C LEU A 189 -2.49 8.63 1.48
N ALA A 190 -2.98 9.79 1.90
CA ALA A 190 -2.30 10.66 2.86
C ALA A 190 -2.18 10.00 4.23
N LEU A 191 -3.27 9.40 4.74
CA LEU A 191 -3.30 8.70 6.02
C LEU A 191 -2.26 7.58 6.11
N ILE A 192 -2.08 6.77 5.07
CA ILE A 192 -1.07 5.71 5.06
C ILE A 192 0.37 6.18 4.73
N GLY A 193 0.58 7.48 4.47
CA GLY A 193 1.89 8.07 4.17
C GLY A 193 2.39 7.83 2.73
N SER A 194 1.49 7.62 1.76
CA SER A 194 1.85 7.53 0.34
C SER A 194 2.05 8.91 -0.31
N ILE A 195 1.51 9.95 0.30
CA ILE A 195 1.74 11.37 -0.03
C ILE A 195 2.72 11.93 1.01
N LYS A 196 3.56 12.88 0.60
CA LYS A 196 4.54 13.50 1.50
C LYS A 196 3.86 14.39 2.53
N ASP A 197 4.23 14.24 3.80
CA ASP A 197 3.64 14.99 4.91
C ASP A 197 3.96 16.51 4.83
N GLU A 198 5.08 16.88 4.20
CA GLU A 198 5.47 18.30 4.05
C GLU A 198 4.46 19.15 3.26
N ILE A 199 3.57 18.51 2.51
CA ILE A 199 2.52 19.20 1.74
C ILE A 199 1.13 19.01 2.33
N LEU A 200 1.01 18.37 3.48
CA LEU A 200 -0.26 18.03 4.13
C LEU A 200 -0.46 18.88 5.41
N ASN A 201 -1.71 19.19 5.70
CA ASN A 201 -2.10 19.66 7.01
C ASN A 201 -2.34 18.45 7.92
N VAL A 202 -1.36 18.12 8.77
CA VAL A 202 -1.40 16.94 9.64
C VAL A 202 -2.53 17.05 10.68
N ASP A 203 -2.86 18.24 11.13
CA ASP A 203 -3.93 18.47 12.10
C ASP A 203 -5.30 18.13 11.50
N GLU A 204 -5.59 18.61 10.28
CA GLU A 204 -6.80 18.22 9.55
C GLU A 204 -6.83 16.71 9.24
N LEU A 205 -5.68 16.13 8.91
CA LEU A 205 -5.58 14.69 8.63
C LEU A 205 -5.93 13.86 9.87
N ALA A 206 -5.46 14.28 11.06
CA ALA A 206 -5.78 13.64 12.32
C ALA A 206 -7.28 13.77 12.67
N VAL A 207 -7.89 14.93 12.41
CA VAL A 207 -9.34 15.13 12.59
C VAL A 207 -10.14 14.11 11.76
N GLU A 208 -9.80 13.95 10.47
CA GLU A 208 -10.50 13.00 9.60
C GLU A 208 -10.28 11.54 10.04
N LEU A 209 -9.07 11.20 10.49
CA LEU A 209 -8.80 9.87 11.06
C LEU A 209 -9.61 9.61 12.32
N VAL A 210 -9.64 10.56 13.27
CA VAL A 210 -10.39 10.43 14.53
C VAL A 210 -11.90 10.30 14.27
N LYS A 211 -12.46 11.08 13.32
CA LYS A 211 -13.86 10.91 12.88
C LYS A 211 -14.14 9.48 12.42
N PHE A 212 -13.28 8.97 11.54
CA PHE A 212 -13.41 7.61 11.02
C PHE A 212 -13.32 6.56 12.14
N LEU A 213 -12.34 6.70 13.04
CA LEU A 213 -12.13 5.74 14.12
C LEU A 213 -13.30 5.71 15.12
N LYS A 214 -13.85 6.87 15.49
CA LYS A 214 -15.05 6.93 16.34
C LYS A 214 -16.24 6.23 15.72
N ALA A 215 -16.43 6.33 14.42
CA ALA A 215 -17.55 5.73 13.69
C ALA A 215 -17.38 4.22 13.46
N GLU A 216 -16.17 3.79 13.05
CA GLU A 216 -15.92 2.45 12.52
C GLU A 216 -15.25 1.50 13.54
N TYR A 217 -14.55 2.05 14.52
CA TYR A 217 -13.78 1.33 15.54
C TYR A 217 -13.98 1.95 16.94
N PRO A 218 -15.25 2.01 17.43
CA PRO A 218 -15.56 2.65 18.71
C PRO A 218 -14.81 1.97 19.87
N GLY A 219 -14.32 2.78 20.80
CA GLY A 219 -13.54 2.35 21.96
C GLY A 219 -12.03 2.26 21.72
N LEU A 220 -11.57 2.32 20.48
CA LEU A 220 -10.17 2.16 20.13
C LEU A 220 -9.29 3.32 20.64
N LEU A 221 -9.77 4.55 20.49
CA LEU A 221 -9.07 5.76 20.96
C LEU A 221 -9.08 5.82 22.49
N ALA A 222 -10.22 5.48 23.11
CA ALA A 222 -10.33 5.38 24.56
C ALA A 222 -9.33 4.38 25.14
N GLN A 223 -9.24 3.20 24.58
CA GLN A 223 -8.30 2.16 24.98
C GLN A 223 -6.84 2.59 24.83
N ARG A 224 -6.51 3.25 23.71
CA ARG A 224 -5.13 3.63 23.40
C ARG A 224 -4.66 4.83 24.20
N TYR A 225 -5.50 5.85 24.36
CA TYR A 225 -5.10 7.17 24.87
C TYR A 225 -5.72 7.52 26.23
N GLU A 226 -6.61 6.67 26.77
CA GLU A 226 -7.30 6.90 28.04
C GLU A 226 -8.17 8.18 28.00
N VAL A 227 -8.84 8.41 26.87
CA VAL A 227 -9.70 9.57 26.61
C VAL A 227 -11.15 9.16 26.44
N SER A 228 -12.10 10.08 26.70
CA SER A 228 -13.51 9.86 26.40
C SER A 228 -13.78 10.07 24.91
N GLU A 229 -14.39 9.08 24.25
CA GLU A 229 -14.85 9.20 22.87
C GLU A 229 -16.19 9.95 22.73
N GLU A 230 -16.83 10.34 23.83
CA GLU A 230 -18.04 11.18 23.83
C GLU A 230 -17.70 12.65 23.49
N ASN A 231 -16.50 13.09 23.80
CA ASN A 231 -16.02 14.43 23.49
C ASN A 231 -16.07 14.73 22.00
N ASP A 232 -16.14 16.00 21.65
CA ASP A 232 -15.91 16.41 20.26
C ASP A 232 -14.47 16.09 19.83
N ILE A 233 -14.19 16.16 18.53
CA ILE A 233 -12.92 15.69 17.99
C ILE A 233 -11.75 16.55 18.44
N ILE A 234 -11.95 17.87 18.54
CA ILE A 234 -10.91 18.83 18.95
C ILE A 234 -10.57 18.61 20.43
N GLU A 235 -11.58 18.48 21.26
CA GLU A 235 -11.44 18.18 22.69
C GLU A 235 -10.74 16.81 22.90
N LEU A 236 -11.12 15.80 22.11
CA LEU A 236 -10.51 14.48 22.18
C LEU A 236 -9.01 14.54 21.84
N ILE A 237 -8.62 15.20 20.76
CA ILE A 237 -7.20 15.36 20.38
C ILE A 237 -6.46 16.18 21.45
N SER A 238 -7.09 17.20 22.01
CA SER A 238 -6.53 17.98 23.11
C SER A 238 -6.32 17.14 24.38
N ALA A 239 -7.26 16.25 24.70
CA ALA A 239 -7.13 15.31 25.82
C ALA A 239 -5.97 14.31 25.56
N VAL A 240 -5.78 13.84 24.32
CA VAL A 240 -4.60 13.04 23.94
C VAL A 240 -3.31 13.83 24.19
N ALA A 241 -3.27 15.13 23.88
CA ALA A 241 -2.09 15.96 24.14
C ALA A 241 -1.72 15.98 25.62
N VAL A 242 -2.70 16.09 26.50
CA VAL A 242 -2.50 16.07 27.96
C VAL A 242 -2.02 14.68 28.42
N ASN A 243 -2.76 13.62 28.07
CA ASN A 243 -2.52 12.27 28.57
C ASN A 243 -1.20 11.67 28.07
N ARG A 244 -0.79 12.05 26.85
CA ARG A 244 0.46 11.60 26.21
C ARG A 244 1.62 12.57 26.39
N LYS A 245 1.41 13.64 27.18
CA LYS A 245 2.44 14.67 27.45
C LYS A 245 3.04 15.24 26.18
N CYS A 246 2.20 15.49 25.17
CA CYS A 246 2.59 16.23 23.99
C CYS A 246 2.67 17.71 24.36
N LEU A 247 3.84 18.18 24.77
CA LEU A 247 4.01 19.51 25.32
C LEU A 247 4.77 20.45 24.34
N SER A 248 4.37 21.71 24.30
CA SER A 248 5.11 22.79 23.67
C SER A 248 6.38 23.16 24.47
N LYS A 249 7.22 24.05 23.93
CA LYS A 249 8.41 24.53 24.65
C LYS A 249 8.09 25.25 25.97
N GLY A 250 6.85 25.74 26.15
CA GLY A 250 6.35 26.37 27.36
C GLY A 250 5.73 25.40 28.37
N GLY A 251 5.66 24.12 28.08
CA GLY A 251 5.03 23.11 28.93
C GLY A 251 3.51 22.96 28.76
N GLU A 252 2.90 23.75 27.88
CA GLU A 252 1.47 23.67 27.54
C GLU A 252 1.17 22.49 26.61
N PRO A 253 -0.02 21.88 26.67
CA PRO A 253 -0.43 20.85 25.73
C PRO A 253 -0.35 21.34 24.28
N ASP A 254 0.25 20.54 23.42
CA ASP A 254 0.50 20.84 22.00
C ASP A 254 -0.40 19.96 21.13
N TYR A 255 -1.45 20.55 20.58
CA TYR A 255 -2.43 19.90 19.74
C TYR A 255 -1.79 19.25 18.50
N SER A 256 -0.92 19.97 17.80
CA SER A 256 -0.28 19.48 16.57
C SER A 256 0.65 18.31 16.83
N LYS A 257 1.32 18.25 17.99
CA LYS A 257 2.08 17.07 18.39
C LYS A 257 1.19 15.87 18.69
N ALA A 258 0.02 16.09 19.29
CA ALA A 258 -0.95 15.01 19.51
C ALA A 258 -1.54 14.51 18.19
N ALA A 259 -1.87 15.40 17.27
CA ALA A 259 -2.31 15.06 15.92
C ALA A 259 -1.27 14.21 15.19
N ALA A 260 -0.01 14.62 15.18
CA ALA A 260 1.09 13.86 14.61
C ALA A 260 1.26 12.48 15.27
N LEU A 261 1.16 12.41 16.60
CA LEU A 261 1.22 11.14 17.35
C LEU A 261 0.10 10.17 16.93
N ILE A 262 -1.13 10.66 16.77
CA ILE A 262 -2.28 9.82 16.34
C ILE A 262 -2.03 9.25 14.95
N ILE A 263 -1.55 10.06 14.01
CA ILE A 263 -1.20 9.63 12.65
C ILE A 263 -0.07 8.59 12.69
N ASP A 264 0.97 8.81 13.47
CA ASP A 264 2.10 7.89 13.60
C ASP A 264 1.68 6.56 14.26
N ASP A 265 0.83 6.60 15.27
CA ASP A 265 0.30 5.40 15.93
C ASP A 265 -0.59 4.59 14.99
N PHE A 266 -1.38 5.23 14.12
CA PHE A 266 -2.12 4.56 13.05
C PHE A 266 -1.16 3.91 12.04
N ARG A 267 -0.20 4.66 11.52
CA ARG A 267 0.76 4.18 10.51
C ARG A 267 1.63 3.03 11.01
N SER A 268 1.98 3.04 12.29
CA SER A 268 2.79 2.00 12.94
C SER A 268 2.00 0.82 13.49
N GLY A 269 0.66 0.86 13.46
CA GLY A 269 -0.21 -0.20 13.96
C GLY A 269 -0.40 -0.21 15.48
N LYS A 270 0.06 0.81 16.20
CA LYS A 270 -0.11 0.94 17.65
C LYS A 270 -1.56 1.22 18.07
N LEU A 271 -2.39 1.72 17.14
CA LEU A 271 -3.83 1.86 17.31
C LEU A 271 -4.59 0.53 17.14
N GLY A 272 -3.94 -0.52 16.63
CA GLY A 272 -4.59 -1.79 16.33
C GLY A 272 -4.67 -2.05 14.82
N HIS A 273 -5.44 -3.07 14.45
CA HIS A 273 -5.62 -3.49 13.08
C HIS A 273 -6.80 -2.74 12.44
N ILE A 274 -6.51 -1.82 11.53
CA ILE A 274 -7.49 -0.89 10.98
C ILE A 274 -7.46 -0.95 9.46
N THR A 275 -8.64 -1.05 8.84
CA THR A 275 -8.83 -0.89 7.39
C THR A 275 -9.83 0.24 7.15
N LEU A 276 -9.41 1.25 6.37
CA LEU A 276 -10.16 2.48 6.12
C LEU A 276 -11.24 2.32 5.05
N GLU A 277 -11.37 1.14 4.47
CA GLU A 277 -12.29 0.83 3.39
C GLU A 277 -13.14 -0.38 3.74
N ARG A 278 -14.46 -0.24 3.54
CA ARG A 278 -15.37 -1.37 3.48
C ARG A 278 -15.61 -1.73 2.03
N PRO A 279 -15.67 -3.03 1.67
CA PRO A 279 -16.22 -3.40 0.37
C PRO A 279 -17.67 -2.94 0.28
N GLU A 280 -18.04 -2.32 -0.82
CA GLU A 280 -19.46 -2.14 -1.16
C GLU A 280 -19.96 -3.50 -1.63
N ILE A 281 -20.89 -4.07 -0.85
CA ILE A 281 -21.55 -5.36 -1.12
C ILE A 281 -22.71 -5.12 -2.09
#